data_0322dc8fb97951f36866fcce6850f7b1
#
_entry.id   0322dc8fb97951f36866fcce6850f7b1
#
_cell.length_a   1.000
_cell.length_b   1.000
_cell.length_c   1.000
_cell.angle_alpha   90.00
_cell.angle_beta   90.00
_cell.angle_gamma   90.00
#
_symmetry.space_group_name_H-M   'P 1'
#
loop_
_entity.id
_entity.type
_entity.pdbx_description
1 polymer ?
#
loop_
_entity_poly.entity_id
_entity_poly.type
_entity_poly.pdbx_seq_one_letter_code
_entity_poly.pdbx_strand_id
1 'polypeptide(L)'
;NRIYREKGIITAFKEAGFHTAFFSNQRPNHSFIDFFGMEADEWKFIKEDAPEETNISDDELLKLVDKQLNDGHRKLFIVLHMYGSHFNYKERYPSDMAVFRPDSLTDAKYENREYLLNAYDNTICYTDGFLASLIEMLQRTNASSAMLYTSDHGEDIFDDDRKLFLHASPVPSYYQLHVPFLIWMSEAYRKGYPVQYEAVCMNREKPVAGNASVFHSMLSLGGIQTDYKEDSLSVASKRYVSRPRYY
;
A
#
# COMPACT_ATOMS: atom_id res chain seq x y z
N ASN A 1 -19.37 -17.29 -15.97
CA ASN A 1 -18.12 -17.56 -15.24
C ASN A 1 -16.94 -17.20 -16.15
N ARG A 2 -16.39 -15.98 -15.98
CA ARG A 2 -15.09 -15.65 -16.58
C ARG A 2 -14.03 -16.31 -15.71
N ILE A 3 -13.41 -17.36 -16.21
CA ILE A 3 -12.22 -17.94 -15.60
C ILE A 3 -11.09 -16.96 -15.95
N TYR A 4 -10.61 -16.21 -14.95
CA TYR A 4 -9.40 -15.44 -15.11
C TYR A 4 -8.24 -16.42 -15.29
N ARG A 5 -7.57 -16.34 -16.44
CA ARG A 5 -6.41 -17.20 -16.77
C ARG A 5 -5.11 -16.60 -16.21
N GLU A 6 -5.13 -15.33 -15.85
CA GLU A 6 -3.98 -14.61 -15.33
C GLU A 6 -3.91 -14.76 -13.82
N LYS A 7 -2.72 -15.06 -13.32
CA LYS A 7 -2.47 -15.27 -11.89
C LYS A 7 -2.22 -13.93 -11.21
N GLY A 8 -2.87 -13.74 -10.06
CA GLY A 8 -2.62 -12.59 -9.18
C GLY A 8 -1.24 -12.66 -8.52
N ILE A 9 -0.84 -11.55 -7.90
CA ILE A 9 0.44 -11.46 -7.19
C ILE A 9 0.52 -12.47 -6.03
N ILE A 10 -0.57 -12.65 -5.28
CA ILE A 10 -0.65 -13.60 -4.16
C ILE A 10 -0.40 -15.02 -4.65
N THR A 11 -1.11 -15.42 -5.72
CA THR A 11 -0.92 -16.74 -6.34
C THR A 11 0.52 -16.93 -6.83
N ALA A 12 1.15 -15.92 -7.43
CA ALA A 12 2.53 -16.02 -7.91
C ALA A 12 3.53 -16.26 -6.76
N PHE A 13 3.36 -15.59 -5.62
CA PHE A 13 4.18 -15.81 -4.43
C PHE A 13 3.93 -17.19 -3.80
N LYS A 14 2.67 -17.61 -3.71
CA LYS A 14 2.28 -18.92 -3.20
C LYS A 14 2.92 -20.06 -4.02
N GLU A 15 2.86 -19.99 -5.35
CA GLU A 15 3.50 -20.96 -6.23
C GLU A 15 5.04 -20.95 -6.16
N ALA A 16 5.63 -19.82 -5.78
CA ALA A 16 7.07 -19.70 -5.48
C ALA A 16 7.46 -20.22 -4.09
N GLY A 17 6.50 -20.82 -3.36
CA GLY A 17 6.71 -21.46 -2.07
C GLY A 17 6.76 -20.49 -0.89
N PHE A 18 6.15 -19.32 -1.01
CA PHE A 18 5.90 -18.42 0.13
C PHE A 18 4.60 -18.84 0.81
N HIS A 19 4.59 -18.78 2.14
CA HIS A 19 3.33 -18.67 2.86
C HIS A 19 2.76 -17.28 2.64
N THR A 20 1.49 -17.20 2.27
CA THR A 20 0.88 -15.93 1.84
C THR A 20 -0.20 -15.50 2.83
N ALA A 21 -0.18 -14.23 3.23
CA ALA A 21 -1.20 -13.66 4.10
C ALA A 21 -1.78 -12.37 3.49
N PHE A 22 -3.08 -12.17 3.66
CA PHE A 22 -3.78 -10.95 3.27
C PHE A 22 -4.59 -10.40 4.44
N PHE A 23 -4.26 -9.21 4.91
CA PHE A 23 -4.95 -8.58 6.01
C PHE A 23 -5.51 -7.22 5.60
N SER A 24 -6.80 -7.02 5.83
CA SER A 24 -7.51 -5.81 5.41
C SER A 24 -8.23 -5.13 6.56
N ASN A 25 -8.09 -3.82 6.66
CA ASN A 25 -8.91 -2.97 7.52
C ASN A 25 -10.15 -2.44 6.78
N GLN A 26 -10.67 -3.21 5.84
CA GLN A 26 -11.94 -2.94 5.15
C GLN A 26 -12.85 -4.17 5.25
N ARG A 27 -14.12 -4.00 4.86
CA ARG A 27 -15.08 -5.11 4.80
C ARG A 27 -14.87 -5.94 3.53
N PRO A 28 -15.11 -7.26 3.57
CA PRO A 28 -14.81 -8.15 2.44
C PRO A 28 -15.67 -7.89 1.19
N ASN A 29 -16.88 -7.38 1.36
CA ASN A 29 -17.91 -7.30 0.31
C ASN A 29 -17.83 -6.05 -0.58
N HIS A 30 -16.76 -5.26 -0.48
CA HIS A 30 -16.56 -4.08 -1.29
C HIS A 30 -15.42 -4.29 -2.31
N SER A 31 -15.68 -3.95 -3.58
CA SER A 31 -14.64 -3.85 -4.63
C SER A 31 -13.82 -5.12 -4.92
N PHE A 32 -14.39 -6.32 -4.74
CA PHE A 32 -13.73 -7.61 -4.97
C PHE A 32 -12.49 -7.88 -4.10
N ILE A 33 -12.33 -7.16 -3.00
CA ILE A 33 -11.20 -7.32 -2.09
C ILE A 33 -11.16 -8.71 -1.48
N ASP A 34 -12.32 -9.26 -1.13
CA ASP A 34 -12.51 -10.63 -0.66
C ASP A 34 -11.98 -11.66 -1.68
N PHE A 35 -12.34 -11.49 -2.95
CA PHE A 35 -11.90 -12.39 -4.02
C PHE A 35 -10.38 -12.48 -4.13
N PHE A 36 -9.68 -11.34 -4.06
CA PHE A 36 -8.21 -11.31 -4.11
C PHE A 36 -7.58 -11.76 -2.79
N GLY A 37 -8.16 -11.36 -1.66
CA GLY A 37 -7.63 -11.72 -0.34
C GLY A 37 -7.70 -13.22 -0.08
N MET A 38 -8.77 -13.88 -0.50
CA MET A 38 -8.97 -15.34 -0.35
C MET A 38 -8.04 -16.19 -1.22
N GLU A 39 -7.24 -15.61 -2.12
CA GLU A 39 -6.15 -16.32 -2.78
C GLU A 39 -5.01 -16.69 -1.80
N ALA A 40 -4.86 -15.93 -0.70
CA ALA A 40 -3.83 -16.17 0.30
C ALA A 40 -4.07 -17.46 1.11
N ASP A 41 -3.02 -17.98 1.73
CA ASP A 41 -3.12 -19.13 2.65
C ASP A 41 -3.83 -18.73 3.95
N GLU A 42 -3.64 -17.49 4.41
CA GLU A 42 -4.34 -16.90 5.54
C GLU A 42 -4.86 -15.50 5.16
N TRP A 43 -6.11 -15.19 5.53
CA TRP A 43 -6.66 -13.86 5.34
C TRP A 43 -7.49 -13.41 6.54
N LYS A 44 -7.57 -12.10 6.76
CA LYS A 44 -8.42 -11.51 7.79
C LYS A 44 -8.92 -10.14 7.33
N PHE A 45 -10.23 -9.95 7.41
CA PHE A 45 -10.90 -8.66 7.27
C PHE A 45 -11.29 -8.19 8.66
N ILE A 46 -10.54 -7.25 9.25
CA ILE A 46 -10.73 -6.91 10.68
C ILE A 46 -12.07 -6.23 10.97
N LYS A 47 -12.73 -5.67 9.96
CA LYS A 47 -14.07 -5.06 10.08
C LYS A 47 -15.22 -6.03 9.78
N GLU A 48 -14.95 -7.29 9.45
CA GLU A 48 -15.99 -8.23 9.00
C GLU A 48 -17.11 -8.41 10.04
N ASP A 49 -16.74 -8.62 11.28
CA ASP A 49 -17.66 -8.87 12.38
C ASP A 49 -17.96 -7.61 13.23
N ALA A 50 -17.39 -6.46 12.88
CA ALA A 50 -17.59 -5.22 13.61
C ALA A 50 -18.88 -4.52 13.18
N PRO A 51 -19.57 -3.78 14.08
CA PRO A 51 -20.66 -2.89 13.69
C PRO A 51 -20.24 -1.93 12.58
N GLU A 52 -21.20 -1.52 11.73
CA GLU A 52 -20.87 -0.73 10.50
C GLU A 52 -20.16 0.58 10.81
N GLU A 53 -20.54 1.23 11.90
CA GLU A 53 -19.97 2.52 12.32
C GLU A 53 -18.65 2.39 13.11
N THR A 54 -18.14 1.17 13.31
CA THR A 54 -16.93 0.98 14.11
C THR A 54 -15.71 1.47 13.34
N ASN A 55 -15.04 2.47 13.89
CA ASN A 55 -13.73 2.88 13.40
C ASN A 55 -12.64 2.02 14.05
N ILE A 56 -11.93 1.24 13.23
CA ILE A 56 -10.82 0.39 13.67
C ILE A 56 -9.54 1.01 13.09
N SER A 57 -8.55 1.18 13.95
CA SER A 57 -7.23 1.70 13.56
C SER A 57 -6.48 0.71 12.67
N ASP A 58 -5.71 1.21 11.71
CA ASP A 58 -4.82 0.40 10.89
C ASP A 58 -3.73 -0.31 11.72
N ASP A 59 -3.41 0.19 12.92
CA ASP A 59 -2.45 -0.45 13.85
C ASP A 59 -2.85 -1.88 14.23
N GLU A 60 -4.12 -2.23 14.14
CA GLU A 60 -4.58 -3.62 14.36
C GLU A 60 -3.98 -4.60 13.34
N LEU A 61 -3.62 -4.12 12.14
CA LEU A 61 -2.91 -4.93 11.14
C LEU A 61 -1.52 -5.33 11.62
N LEU A 62 -0.84 -4.49 12.41
CA LEU A 62 0.51 -4.80 12.94
C LEU A 62 0.48 -6.02 13.87
N LYS A 63 -0.60 -6.22 14.62
CA LYS A 63 -0.76 -7.43 15.48
C LYS A 63 -0.84 -8.71 14.65
N LEU A 64 -1.47 -8.65 13.48
CA LEU A 64 -1.56 -9.77 12.56
C LEU A 64 -0.21 -10.05 11.90
N VAL A 65 0.55 -8.98 11.57
CA VAL A 65 1.92 -9.12 11.07
C VAL A 65 2.80 -9.77 12.12
N ASP A 66 2.77 -9.30 13.37
CA ASP A 66 3.58 -9.87 14.48
C ASP A 66 3.34 -11.36 14.63
N LYS A 67 2.08 -11.80 14.58
CA LYS A 67 1.73 -13.22 14.59
C LYS A 67 2.43 -13.97 13.44
N GLN A 68 2.32 -13.47 12.19
CA GLN A 68 2.92 -14.11 11.01
C GLN A 68 4.44 -14.20 11.11
N LEU A 69 5.10 -13.17 11.64
CA LEU A 69 6.55 -13.15 11.81
C LEU A 69 7.03 -14.20 12.85
N ASN A 70 6.16 -14.58 13.80
CA ASN A 70 6.45 -15.56 14.84
C ASN A 70 5.98 -16.99 14.53
N ASP A 71 5.19 -17.21 13.46
CA ASP A 71 4.66 -18.52 13.08
C ASP A 71 5.70 -19.48 12.43
N GLY A 72 6.95 -19.03 12.27
CA GLY A 72 8.07 -19.88 11.85
C GLY A 72 8.16 -20.15 10.34
N HIS A 73 7.44 -19.43 9.52
CA HIS A 73 7.51 -19.55 8.06
C HIS A 73 8.86 -19.08 7.53
N ARG A 74 9.50 -19.88 6.67
CA ARG A 74 10.82 -19.56 6.08
C ARG A 74 10.72 -18.50 4.97
N LYS A 75 9.60 -18.47 4.25
CA LYS A 75 9.28 -17.49 3.21
C LYS A 75 7.88 -16.98 3.46
N LEU A 76 7.74 -15.69 3.61
CA LEU A 76 6.48 -15.05 3.96
C LEU A 76 6.22 -13.88 3.00
N PHE A 77 5.01 -13.84 2.46
CA PHE A 77 4.50 -12.72 1.68
C PHE A 77 3.22 -12.21 2.32
N ILE A 78 3.22 -10.98 2.78
CA ILE A 78 2.06 -10.34 3.43
C ILE A 78 1.59 -9.17 2.58
N VAL A 79 0.30 -9.12 2.31
CA VAL A 79 -0.39 -7.95 1.78
C VAL A 79 -1.17 -7.28 2.89
N LEU A 80 -0.88 -6.01 3.15
CA LEU A 80 -1.63 -5.18 4.10
C LEU A 80 -2.48 -4.18 3.33
N HIS A 81 -3.78 -4.30 3.50
CA HIS A 81 -4.76 -3.42 2.89
C HIS A 81 -5.31 -2.47 3.96
N MET A 82 -4.69 -1.31 4.07
CA MET A 82 -5.02 -0.29 5.05
C MET A 82 -6.31 0.44 4.68
N TYR A 83 -6.96 1.04 5.65
CA TYR A 83 -8.00 2.04 5.39
C TYR A 83 -7.38 3.38 4.98
N GLY A 84 -6.21 3.67 5.52
CA GLY A 84 -5.35 4.77 5.12
C GLY A 84 -6.01 6.15 5.25
N SER A 85 -5.79 6.99 4.25
CA SER A 85 -6.29 8.36 4.19
C SER A 85 -7.70 8.47 3.57
N HIS A 86 -8.53 7.43 3.67
CA HIS A 86 -9.90 7.47 3.16
C HIS A 86 -10.78 8.45 3.95
N PHE A 87 -11.64 9.18 3.26
CA PHE A 87 -12.61 10.08 3.90
C PHE A 87 -13.59 9.28 4.83
N ASN A 88 -13.99 9.74 6.03
CA ASN A 88 -13.69 11.02 6.68
C ASN A 88 -12.29 11.00 7.34
N TYR A 89 -11.41 11.91 6.93
CA TYR A 89 -10.01 11.96 7.34
C TYR A 89 -9.84 12.05 8.86
N LYS A 90 -10.67 12.85 9.56
CA LYS A 90 -10.60 13.06 11.01
C LYS A 90 -10.76 11.76 11.81
N GLU A 91 -11.36 10.76 11.24
CA GLU A 91 -11.58 9.46 11.87
C GLU A 91 -10.40 8.49 11.69
N ARG A 92 -9.39 8.86 10.90
CA ARG A 92 -8.30 7.95 10.52
C ARG A 92 -7.10 7.97 11.47
N TYR A 93 -7.05 8.89 12.41
CA TYR A 93 -5.97 9.03 13.39
C TYR A 93 -6.51 9.40 14.77
N PRO A 94 -5.83 9.00 15.86
CA PRO A 94 -6.15 9.45 17.21
C PRO A 94 -5.99 10.98 17.36
N SER A 95 -6.91 11.63 18.05
CA SER A 95 -6.92 13.10 18.16
C SER A 95 -5.69 13.69 18.86
N ASP A 96 -5.04 12.93 19.73
CA ASP A 96 -3.79 13.29 20.41
C ASP A 96 -2.57 13.17 19.49
N MET A 97 -2.67 12.45 18.37
CA MET A 97 -1.62 12.36 17.35
C MET A 97 -1.73 13.43 16.26
N ALA A 98 -2.72 14.32 16.33
CA ALA A 98 -2.89 15.40 15.36
C ALA A 98 -1.77 16.44 15.46
N VAL A 99 -0.99 16.58 14.39
CA VAL A 99 0.10 17.54 14.22
C VAL A 99 -0.41 18.85 13.62
N PHE A 100 -1.25 18.76 12.59
CA PHE A 100 -1.81 19.90 11.86
C PHE A 100 -3.18 20.29 12.41
N ARG A 101 -3.37 21.59 12.64
CA ARG A 101 -4.61 22.15 13.20
C ARG A 101 -4.91 23.52 12.58
N PRO A 102 -6.17 23.92 12.48
CA PRO A 102 -7.39 23.25 12.94
C PRO A 102 -7.79 22.05 12.05
N ASP A 103 -8.39 21.00 12.62
CA ASP A 103 -8.77 19.74 11.94
C ASP A 103 -10.16 19.22 12.34
N SER A 104 -10.99 20.09 12.95
CA SER A 104 -12.24 19.66 13.60
C SER A 104 -13.49 19.72 12.69
N LEU A 105 -13.44 20.45 11.57
CA LEU A 105 -14.56 20.54 10.63
C LEU A 105 -14.39 19.49 9.55
N THR A 106 -15.40 18.63 9.40
CA THR A 106 -15.36 17.45 8.53
C THR A 106 -16.31 17.51 7.34
N ASP A 107 -17.18 18.52 7.29
CA ASP A 107 -18.08 18.73 6.16
C ASP A 107 -17.27 19.02 4.89
N ALA A 108 -17.55 18.27 3.82
CA ALA A 108 -16.95 18.42 2.50
C ALA A 108 -17.39 19.69 1.78
N LYS A 109 -17.00 20.85 2.30
CA LYS A 109 -17.29 22.18 1.78
C LYS A 109 -16.00 22.96 1.55
N TYR A 110 -15.97 23.77 0.52
CA TYR A 110 -14.81 24.60 0.17
C TYR A 110 -14.37 25.53 1.32
N GLU A 111 -15.32 26.05 2.08
CA GLU A 111 -15.07 26.90 3.25
C GLU A 111 -14.28 26.17 4.34
N ASN A 112 -14.37 24.87 4.40
CA ASN A 112 -13.67 24.01 5.39
C ASN A 112 -12.34 23.45 4.86
N ARG A 113 -11.87 23.90 3.68
CA ARG A 113 -10.70 23.34 3.00
C ARG A 113 -9.47 23.25 3.92
N GLU A 114 -9.18 24.27 4.72
CA GLU A 114 -8.05 24.28 5.64
C GLU A 114 -8.15 23.13 6.67
N TYR A 115 -9.32 22.94 7.25
CA TYR A 115 -9.57 21.85 8.21
C TYR A 115 -9.44 20.47 7.58
N LEU A 116 -9.94 20.33 6.34
CA LEU A 116 -9.88 19.08 5.59
C LEU A 116 -8.45 18.73 5.19
N LEU A 117 -7.66 19.71 4.74
CA LEU A 117 -6.24 19.53 4.43
C LEU A 117 -5.44 19.13 5.68
N ASN A 118 -5.62 19.85 6.79
CA ASN A 118 -4.94 19.53 8.05
C ASN A 118 -5.31 18.11 8.52
N ALA A 119 -6.57 17.73 8.42
CA ALA A 119 -7.01 16.37 8.75
C ALA A 119 -6.40 15.32 7.81
N TYR A 120 -6.34 15.59 6.51
CA TYR A 120 -5.69 14.72 5.53
C TYR A 120 -4.19 14.57 5.81
N ASP A 121 -3.47 15.66 6.06
CA ASP A 121 -2.04 15.65 6.38
C ASP A 121 -1.76 14.87 7.68
N ASN A 122 -2.65 14.95 8.68
CA ASN A 122 -2.57 14.12 9.87
C ASN A 122 -2.70 12.63 9.56
N THR A 123 -3.53 12.24 8.57
CA THR A 123 -3.61 10.83 8.13
C THR A 123 -2.30 10.35 7.51
N ILE A 124 -1.61 11.24 6.79
CA ILE A 124 -0.30 10.93 6.19
C ILE A 124 0.75 10.73 7.30
N CYS A 125 0.79 11.62 8.30
CA CYS A 125 1.68 11.45 9.47
C CYS A 125 1.40 10.14 10.21
N TYR A 126 0.13 9.77 10.36
CA TYR A 126 -0.26 8.53 11.01
C TYR A 126 0.16 7.29 10.20
N THR A 127 -0.02 7.33 8.88
CA THR A 127 0.45 6.28 7.96
C THR A 127 1.97 6.14 8.01
N ASP A 128 2.72 7.24 8.07
CA ASP A 128 4.18 7.22 8.22
C ASP A 128 4.62 6.54 9.53
N GLY A 129 3.95 6.83 10.65
CA GLY A 129 4.15 6.16 11.93
C GLY A 129 3.86 4.65 11.87
N PHE A 130 2.79 4.25 11.17
CA PHE A 130 2.48 2.85 10.91
C PHE A 130 3.60 2.15 10.13
N LEU A 131 4.08 2.76 9.04
CA LEU A 131 5.17 2.21 8.22
C LEU A 131 6.47 2.13 9.00
N ALA A 132 6.78 3.13 9.85
CA ALA A 132 7.94 3.10 10.74
C ALA A 132 7.87 1.91 11.71
N SER A 133 6.71 1.69 12.34
CA SER A 133 6.47 0.55 13.24
C SER A 133 6.63 -0.79 12.52
N LEU A 134 6.09 -0.92 11.32
CA LEU A 134 6.24 -2.12 10.48
C LEU A 134 7.72 -2.37 10.13
N ILE A 135 8.47 -1.33 9.75
CA ILE A 135 9.90 -1.42 9.46
C ILE A 135 10.68 -1.89 10.69
N GLU A 136 10.39 -1.35 11.87
CA GLU A 136 11.03 -1.80 13.12
C GLU A 136 10.74 -3.27 13.42
N MET A 137 9.51 -3.73 13.22
CA MET A 137 9.15 -5.15 13.39
C MET A 137 9.96 -6.03 12.43
N LEU A 138 10.06 -5.66 11.15
CA LEU A 138 10.86 -6.38 10.17
C LEU A 138 12.35 -6.38 10.51
N GLN A 139 12.90 -5.28 11.01
CA GLN A 139 14.31 -5.19 11.45
C GLN A 139 14.62 -6.13 12.61
N ARG A 140 13.71 -6.27 13.59
CA ARG A 140 13.89 -7.17 14.75
C ARG A 140 14.00 -8.64 14.36
N THR A 141 13.43 -9.03 13.23
CA THR A 141 13.56 -10.43 12.76
C THR A 141 14.96 -10.79 12.28
N ASN A 142 15.80 -9.81 11.94
CA ASN A 142 17.08 -9.98 11.24
C ASN A 142 16.97 -10.77 9.91
N ALA A 143 15.76 -10.95 9.40
CA ALA A 143 15.50 -11.65 8.15
C ALA A 143 15.80 -10.77 6.92
N SER A 144 16.00 -11.43 5.79
CA SER A 144 16.08 -10.77 4.49
C SER A 144 14.67 -10.31 4.09
N SER A 145 14.36 -9.01 4.30
CA SER A 145 13.03 -8.45 4.15
C SER A 145 13.02 -7.25 3.21
N ALA A 146 11.96 -7.13 2.41
CA ALA A 146 11.67 -5.96 1.60
C ALA A 146 10.19 -5.59 1.76
N MET A 147 9.89 -4.29 1.73
CA MET A 147 8.54 -3.73 1.76
C MET A 147 8.36 -2.79 0.58
N LEU A 148 7.20 -2.86 -0.07
CA LEU A 148 6.72 -1.88 -1.03
C LEU A 148 5.44 -1.27 -0.49
N TYR A 149 5.38 0.05 -0.43
CA TYR A 149 4.18 0.80 -0.09
C TYR A 149 3.78 1.71 -1.25
N THR A 150 2.50 1.74 -1.56
CA THR A 150 1.88 2.69 -2.48
C THR A 150 0.41 2.89 -2.12
N SER A 151 -0.15 4.04 -2.45
CA SER A 151 -1.60 4.22 -2.44
C SER A 151 -2.20 3.76 -3.77
N ASP A 152 -3.47 3.37 -3.78
CA ASP A 152 -4.25 3.06 -4.98
C ASP A 152 -4.62 4.33 -5.76
N HIS A 153 -4.90 5.43 -5.07
CA HIS A 153 -5.13 6.77 -5.61
C HIS A 153 -4.81 7.84 -4.57
N GLY A 154 -4.77 9.09 -5.00
CA GLY A 154 -4.78 10.26 -4.15
C GLY A 154 -6.18 10.88 -4.09
N GLU A 155 -6.29 12.07 -3.52
CA GLU A 155 -7.55 12.77 -3.29
C GLU A 155 -7.46 14.21 -3.76
N ASP A 156 -8.55 14.74 -4.34
CA ASP A 156 -8.74 16.17 -4.48
C ASP A 156 -9.36 16.75 -3.20
N ILE A 157 -8.80 17.83 -2.70
CA ILE A 157 -9.32 18.55 -1.53
C ILE A 157 -9.44 20.03 -1.91
N PHE A 158 -10.22 20.29 -2.96
CA PHE A 158 -10.41 21.64 -3.52
C PHE A 158 -9.08 22.30 -3.93
N ASP A 159 -8.20 21.54 -4.59
CA ASP A 159 -6.80 21.95 -4.82
C ASP A 159 -6.64 22.92 -5.99
N ASP A 160 -7.56 22.91 -6.93
CA ASP A 160 -7.54 23.78 -8.11
C ASP A 160 -8.90 24.45 -8.37
N ASP A 161 -8.98 25.24 -9.45
CA ASP A 161 -10.18 25.99 -9.82
C ASP A 161 -11.42 25.13 -10.12
N ARG A 162 -11.24 23.83 -10.37
CA ARG A 162 -12.33 22.87 -10.56
C ARG A 162 -13.07 22.57 -9.26
N LYS A 163 -12.44 22.84 -8.11
CA LYS A 163 -12.97 22.59 -6.75
C LYS A 163 -13.49 21.16 -6.57
N LEU A 164 -12.74 20.20 -7.09
CA LEU A 164 -13.04 18.79 -6.92
C LEU A 164 -12.79 18.36 -5.47
N PHE A 165 -13.56 17.37 -5.04
CA PHE A 165 -13.40 16.75 -3.72
C PHE A 165 -13.44 15.24 -3.84
N LEU A 166 -12.54 14.54 -3.16
CA LEU A 166 -12.30 13.09 -3.25
C LEU A 166 -11.76 12.65 -4.63
N HIS A 167 -12.04 11.41 -4.97
CA HIS A 167 -11.69 10.78 -6.23
C HIS A 167 -12.96 10.36 -6.98
N ALA A 168 -13.02 9.89 -8.11
CA ALA A 168 -14.19 9.54 -8.91
C ALA A 168 -14.65 10.64 -9.88
N SER A 169 -13.79 11.63 -10.15
CA SER A 169 -14.02 12.54 -11.27
C SER A 169 -13.87 11.78 -12.60
N PRO A 170 -14.75 12.02 -13.59
CA PRO A 170 -14.58 11.46 -14.94
C PRO A 170 -13.24 11.84 -15.59
N VAL A 171 -12.67 12.99 -15.20
CA VAL A 171 -11.34 13.42 -15.60
C VAL A 171 -10.51 13.56 -14.32
N PRO A 172 -9.66 12.59 -14.00
CA PRO A 172 -8.86 12.61 -12.78
C PRO A 172 -7.89 13.79 -12.78
N SER A 173 -7.59 14.29 -11.59
CA SER A 173 -6.60 15.35 -11.39
C SER A 173 -5.19 14.77 -11.21
N TYR A 174 -4.19 15.66 -11.25
CA TYR A 174 -2.85 15.33 -10.80
C TYR A 174 -2.84 14.78 -9.37
N TYR A 175 -3.63 15.38 -8.47
CA TYR A 175 -3.71 15.00 -7.05
C TYR A 175 -4.26 13.59 -6.84
N GLN A 176 -5.20 13.14 -7.69
CA GLN A 176 -5.71 11.76 -7.65
C GLN A 176 -4.70 10.73 -8.17
N LEU A 177 -3.81 11.13 -9.10
CA LEU A 177 -2.93 10.22 -9.82
C LEU A 177 -1.50 10.19 -9.28
N HIS A 178 -1.09 11.22 -8.54
CA HIS A 178 0.26 11.32 -7.99
C HIS A 178 0.30 10.79 -6.56
N VAL A 179 0.71 9.53 -6.43
CA VAL A 179 0.76 8.81 -5.16
C VAL A 179 2.19 8.42 -4.79
N PRO A 180 2.49 8.20 -3.51
CA PRO A 180 3.80 7.72 -3.08
C PRO A 180 4.07 6.32 -3.61
N PHE A 181 5.35 6.05 -3.92
CA PHE A 181 5.85 4.72 -4.23
C PHE A 181 7.15 4.51 -3.46
N LEU A 182 7.10 3.76 -2.37
CA LEU A 182 8.19 3.62 -1.44
C LEU A 182 8.64 2.16 -1.37
N ILE A 183 9.97 1.92 -1.45
CA ILE A 183 10.57 0.61 -1.23
C ILE A 183 11.58 0.72 -0.10
N TRP A 184 11.41 -0.14 0.90
CA TRP A 184 12.36 -0.35 1.98
C TRP A 184 12.95 -1.75 1.90
N MET A 185 14.23 -1.89 2.29
CA MET A 185 14.96 -3.15 2.29
C MET A 185 15.82 -3.27 3.55
N SER A 186 15.75 -4.41 4.24
CA SER A 186 16.61 -4.71 5.38
C SER A 186 18.09 -4.80 4.97
N GLU A 187 18.97 -4.69 5.93
CA GLU A 187 20.42 -4.86 5.68
C GLU A 187 20.74 -6.26 5.13
N ALA A 188 20.10 -7.28 5.68
CA ALA A 188 20.23 -8.66 5.20
C ALA A 188 19.77 -8.80 3.73
N TYR A 189 18.67 -8.13 3.35
CA TYR A 189 18.20 -8.12 1.98
C TYR A 189 19.19 -7.44 1.04
N ARG A 190 19.69 -6.27 1.41
CA ARG A 190 20.68 -5.52 0.58
C ARG A 190 21.95 -6.30 0.34
N LYS A 191 22.41 -7.06 1.35
CA LYS A 191 23.59 -7.95 1.23
C LYS A 191 23.29 -9.18 0.36
N GLY A 192 22.13 -9.79 0.52
CA GLY A 192 21.74 -11.02 -0.20
C GLY A 192 21.29 -10.78 -1.64
N TYR A 193 20.75 -9.60 -1.94
CA TYR A 193 20.17 -9.24 -3.22
C TYR A 193 20.70 -7.88 -3.75
N PRO A 194 22.05 -7.76 -3.90
CA PRO A 194 22.67 -6.48 -4.26
C PRO A 194 22.20 -5.94 -5.63
N VAL A 195 21.89 -6.82 -6.58
CA VAL A 195 21.43 -6.43 -7.92
C VAL A 195 20.08 -5.70 -7.86
N GLN A 196 19.14 -6.21 -7.08
CA GLN A 196 17.83 -5.58 -6.88
C GLN A 196 17.97 -4.26 -6.11
N TYR A 197 18.79 -4.23 -5.08
CA TYR A 197 19.06 -3.02 -4.31
C TYR A 197 19.68 -1.90 -5.18
N GLU A 198 20.73 -2.22 -5.94
CA GLU A 198 21.34 -1.27 -6.88
C GLU A 198 20.35 -0.75 -7.92
N ALA A 199 19.50 -1.65 -8.45
CA ALA A 199 18.48 -1.27 -9.42
C ALA A 199 17.47 -0.28 -8.84
N VAL A 200 16.96 -0.53 -7.62
CA VAL A 200 16.06 0.40 -6.94
C VAL A 200 16.74 1.75 -6.68
N CYS A 201 17.99 1.76 -6.22
CA CYS A 201 18.75 3.00 -6.02
C CYS A 201 18.92 3.79 -7.32
N MET A 202 19.21 3.10 -8.44
CA MET A 202 19.37 3.71 -9.76
C MET A 202 18.05 4.29 -10.31
N ASN A 203 16.92 3.67 -9.95
CA ASN A 203 15.60 4.04 -10.48
C ASN A 203 14.80 4.97 -9.54
N ARG A 204 15.31 5.29 -8.34
CA ARG A 204 14.59 6.01 -7.28
C ARG A 204 13.98 7.37 -7.68
N GLU A 205 14.59 8.04 -8.67
CA GLU A 205 14.15 9.36 -9.15
C GLU A 205 13.32 9.27 -10.43
N LYS A 206 13.11 8.05 -10.95
CA LYS A 206 12.34 7.85 -12.16
C LYS A 206 10.84 7.76 -11.83
N PRO A 207 9.98 8.43 -12.59
CA PRO A 207 8.53 8.27 -12.43
C PRO A 207 8.12 6.80 -12.59
N VAL A 208 7.24 6.35 -11.72
CA VAL A 208 6.62 5.02 -11.80
C VAL A 208 5.22 5.20 -12.37
N ALA A 209 4.98 4.65 -13.56
CA ALA A 209 3.72 4.80 -14.26
C ALA A 209 2.94 3.48 -14.27
N GLY A 210 1.88 3.42 -13.44
CA GLY A 210 0.86 2.38 -13.51
C GLY A 210 1.07 1.20 -12.56
N ASN A 211 -0.02 0.48 -12.35
CA ASN A 211 -0.15 -0.64 -11.40
C ASN A 211 0.72 -1.84 -11.80
N ALA A 212 1.02 -2.00 -13.10
CA ALA A 212 1.91 -3.05 -13.57
C ALA A 212 3.29 -3.01 -12.90
N SER A 213 3.81 -1.80 -12.58
CA SER A 213 5.10 -1.66 -11.91
C SER A 213 5.08 -2.24 -10.48
N VAL A 214 3.95 -2.24 -9.77
CA VAL A 214 3.82 -2.89 -8.46
C VAL A 214 4.03 -4.39 -8.62
N PHE A 215 3.26 -5.04 -9.52
CA PHE A 215 3.34 -6.47 -9.77
C PHE A 215 4.75 -6.92 -10.13
N HIS A 216 5.35 -6.32 -11.18
CA HIS A 216 6.66 -6.72 -11.66
C HIS A 216 7.79 -6.40 -10.68
N SER A 217 7.69 -5.30 -9.92
CA SER A 217 8.66 -4.97 -8.87
C SER A 217 8.60 -5.95 -7.71
N MET A 218 7.41 -6.33 -7.27
CA MET A 218 7.25 -7.32 -6.21
C MET A 218 7.78 -8.70 -6.61
N LEU A 219 7.54 -9.16 -7.84
CA LEU A 219 8.15 -10.40 -8.34
C LEU A 219 9.67 -10.33 -8.32
N SER A 220 10.26 -9.19 -8.70
CA SER A 220 11.71 -9.01 -8.67
C SER A 220 12.25 -8.99 -7.24
N LEU A 221 11.57 -8.30 -6.31
CA LEU A 221 11.92 -8.26 -4.88
C LEU A 221 11.80 -9.64 -4.23
N GLY A 222 10.81 -10.43 -4.60
CA GLY A 222 10.63 -11.82 -4.14
C GLY A 222 11.58 -12.83 -4.81
N GLY A 223 12.40 -12.41 -5.77
CA GLY A 223 13.28 -13.30 -6.52
C GLY A 223 12.53 -14.29 -7.43
N ILE A 224 11.27 -13.99 -7.79
CA ILE A 224 10.40 -14.85 -8.58
C ILE A 224 10.72 -14.70 -10.06
N GLN A 225 10.95 -15.84 -10.71
CA GLN A 225 11.13 -15.94 -12.16
C GLN A 225 9.90 -16.56 -12.79
N THR A 226 9.34 -15.90 -13.78
CA THR A 226 8.17 -16.34 -14.53
C THR A 226 8.13 -15.65 -15.88
N ASP A 227 7.55 -16.30 -16.90
CA ASP A 227 7.38 -15.74 -18.24
C ASP A 227 6.47 -14.49 -18.27
N TYR A 228 5.67 -14.29 -17.21
CA TYR A 228 4.82 -13.11 -17.05
C TYR A 228 5.56 -11.88 -16.50
N LYS A 229 6.81 -12.04 -16.01
CA LYS A 229 7.57 -10.92 -15.45
C LYS A 229 8.25 -10.11 -16.55
N GLU A 230 7.95 -8.82 -16.60
CA GLU A 230 8.61 -7.86 -17.47
C GLU A 230 9.61 -7.00 -16.70
N ASP A 231 10.89 -7.17 -16.95
CA ASP A 231 11.95 -6.41 -16.30
C ASP A 231 11.87 -4.90 -16.59
N SER A 232 11.33 -4.52 -17.76
CA SER A 232 11.15 -3.12 -18.16
C SER A 232 10.10 -2.38 -17.33
N LEU A 233 9.23 -3.10 -16.63
CA LEU A 233 8.19 -2.56 -15.74
C LEU A 233 8.57 -2.63 -14.26
N SER A 234 9.66 -3.31 -13.91
CA SER A 234 10.12 -3.48 -12.52
C SER A 234 11.14 -2.42 -12.13
N VAL A 235 10.83 -1.61 -11.11
CA VAL A 235 11.79 -0.64 -10.54
C VAL A 235 12.97 -1.32 -9.84
N ALA A 236 12.84 -2.60 -9.49
CA ALA A 236 13.91 -3.43 -8.95
C ALA A 236 14.71 -4.16 -10.05
N SER A 237 14.63 -3.68 -11.29
CA SER A 237 15.43 -4.15 -12.44
C SER A 237 16.25 -3.00 -13.05
N LYS A 238 17.49 -3.28 -13.42
CA LYS A 238 18.34 -2.34 -14.19
C LYS A 238 17.78 -2.05 -15.60
N ARG A 239 16.81 -2.85 -16.05
CA ARG A 239 16.11 -2.68 -17.35
C ARG A 239 14.86 -1.81 -17.25
N TYR A 240 14.55 -1.28 -16.06
CA TYR A 240 13.36 -0.45 -15.87
C TYR A 240 13.34 0.74 -16.83
N VAL A 241 12.20 0.89 -17.52
CA VAL A 241 11.94 2.00 -18.44
C VAL A 241 10.79 2.82 -17.91
N SER A 242 11.08 4.05 -17.48
CA SER A 242 10.02 5.00 -17.12
C SER A 242 9.24 5.38 -18.39
N ARG A 243 7.91 5.27 -18.31
CA ARG A 243 7.01 5.67 -19.39
C ARG A 243 6.35 6.99 -19.01
N PRO A 244 6.31 7.99 -19.91
CA PRO A 244 5.59 9.23 -19.62
C PRO A 244 4.10 8.92 -19.46
N ARG A 245 3.47 9.59 -18.51
CA ARG A 245 2.00 9.65 -18.41
C ARG A 245 1.50 10.87 -19.17
N TYR A 246 0.49 10.67 -19.96
CA TYR A 246 -0.29 11.74 -20.58
C TYR A 246 -1.60 11.84 -19.80
N TYR A 247 -1.85 13.00 -19.20
CA TYR A 247 -3.06 13.33 -18.46
C TYR A 247 -4.08 14.02 -19.35
#